data_5ec5b86518e2fc8f0e282ae1cac9d262
#
_entry.id   5ec5b86518e2fc8f0e282ae1cac9d262
#
_cell.length_a   1.000
_cell.length_b   1.000
_cell.length_c   1.000
_cell.angle_alpha   90.00
_cell.angle_beta   90.00
_cell.angle_gamma   90.00
#
_symmetry.space_group_name_H-M   'P 1'
#
loop_
_entity.id
_entity.type
_entity.pdbx_description
1 polymer ?
#
loop_
_entity_poly.entity_id
_entity_poly.type
_entity_poly.pdbx_seq_one_letter_code
_entity_poly.pdbx_strand_id
1 'polypeptide(L)'
;MQLIQTNRLQLRPISINDARFMLKLINCPSFIRFIGDRQIRTLDACVKYLEDMLTNPNITYWVIELNQTKTPVGVVTWVKRDFLPAPDMGYALLPEFEGKGYAFEASKAWLAYQKEGNIPVLAICQADNSASIKLLKKLAFELESTFEKDGHLMHRYSHQ
;
A
#
# COMPACT_ATOMS: atom_id res chain seq x y z
N MET A 1 3.72 12.84 -10.86
CA MET A 1 3.27 12.58 -9.49
C MET A 1 3.80 13.65 -8.56
N GLN A 2 2.92 14.21 -7.77
CA GLN A 2 3.22 15.28 -6.83
C GLN A 2 3.56 14.69 -5.45
N LEU A 3 4.45 15.36 -4.69
CA LEU A 3 4.72 15.00 -3.30
C LEU A 3 3.48 15.30 -2.43
N ILE A 4 3.17 14.39 -1.53
CA ILE A 4 2.09 14.58 -0.55
C ILE A 4 2.73 14.76 0.82
N GLN A 5 2.47 15.90 1.44
CA GLN A 5 3.03 16.26 2.76
C GLN A 5 1.97 16.16 3.84
N THR A 6 2.35 15.63 4.98
CA THR A 6 1.54 15.62 6.20
C THR A 6 2.34 16.21 7.37
N ASN A 7 1.77 16.15 8.56
CA ASN A 7 2.47 16.63 9.76
C ASN A 7 3.78 15.88 10.02
N ARG A 8 3.76 14.54 9.92
CA ARG A 8 4.93 13.71 10.25
C ARG A 8 5.58 13.03 9.04
N LEU A 9 4.87 12.98 7.90
CA LEU A 9 5.22 12.12 6.77
C LEU A 9 5.29 12.90 5.46
N GLN A 10 6.06 12.33 4.54
CA GLN A 10 6.05 12.69 3.13
C GLN A 10 5.81 11.41 2.31
N LEU A 11 4.88 11.48 1.37
CA LEU A 11 4.70 10.44 0.37
C LEU A 11 5.32 10.91 -0.93
N ARG A 12 6.19 10.11 -1.50
CA ARG A 12 6.86 10.39 -2.77
C ARG A 12 6.80 9.18 -3.71
N PRO A 13 6.93 9.39 -5.02
CA PRO A 13 7.02 8.28 -5.94
C PRO A 13 8.16 7.32 -5.57
N ILE A 14 7.90 6.02 -5.73
CA ILE A 14 8.94 5.00 -5.57
C ILE A 14 9.95 5.09 -6.73
N SER A 15 11.19 4.73 -6.47
CA SER A 15 12.24 4.66 -7.48
C SER A 15 13.10 3.40 -7.31
N ILE A 16 13.98 3.14 -8.26
CA ILE A 16 14.93 2.02 -8.18
C ILE A 16 15.84 2.15 -6.95
N ASN A 17 16.12 3.37 -6.51
CA ASN A 17 16.93 3.61 -5.31
C ASN A 17 16.29 3.09 -4.02
N ASP A 18 15.01 2.76 -4.05
CA ASP A 18 14.28 2.18 -2.92
C ASP A 18 14.40 0.65 -2.81
N ALA A 19 15.23 0.02 -3.64
CA ALA A 19 15.32 -1.44 -3.71
C ALA A 19 15.70 -2.10 -2.38
N ARG A 20 16.63 -1.51 -1.62
CA ARG A 20 17.01 -2.04 -0.29
C ARG A 20 15.85 -1.99 0.70
N PHE A 21 15.15 -0.88 0.73
CA PHE A 21 13.95 -0.70 1.55
C PHE A 21 12.85 -1.67 1.14
N MET A 22 12.56 -1.77 -0.15
CA MET A 22 11.52 -2.67 -0.67
C MET A 22 11.85 -4.13 -0.41
N LEU A 23 13.12 -4.54 -0.57
CA LEU A 23 13.54 -5.91 -0.26
C LEU A 23 13.26 -6.26 1.21
N LYS A 24 13.52 -5.35 2.13
CA LYS A 24 13.20 -5.52 3.54
C LYS A 24 11.68 -5.60 3.77
N LEU A 25 10.92 -4.70 3.18
CA LEU A 25 9.47 -4.61 3.37
C LEU A 25 8.72 -5.85 2.88
N ILE A 26 8.99 -6.28 1.65
CA ILE A 26 8.27 -7.41 1.03
C ILE A 26 8.63 -8.77 1.64
N ASN A 27 9.71 -8.85 2.42
CA ASN A 27 10.11 -10.05 3.15
C ASN A 27 9.73 -10.01 4.64
N CYS A 28 9.04 -8.98 5.11
CA CYS A 28 8.49 -8.96 6.47
C CYS A 28 7.42 -10.05 6.62
N PRO A 29 7.36 -10.75 7.77
CA PRO A 29 6.37 -11.80 7.99
C PRO A 29 4.92 -11.36 7.76
N SER A 30 4.54 -10.17 8.20
CA SER A 30 3.21 -9.62 7.99
C SER A 30 2.90 -9.34 6.52
N PHE A 31 3.88 -8.87 5.76
CA PHE A 31 3.72 -8.67 4.31
C PHE A 31 3.47 -10.00 3.60
N ILE A 32 4.29 -10.99 3.88
CA ILE A 32 4.16 -12.35 3.29
C ILE A 32 2.82 -12.96 3.66
N ARG A 33 2.41 -12.86 4.93
CA ARG A 33 1.16 -13.43 5.42
C ARG A 33 -0.09 -12.78 4.81
N PHE A 34 -0.17 -11.46 4.80
CA PHE A 34 -1.40 -10.73 4.47
C PHE A 34 -1.44 -10.20 3.03
N ILE A 35 -0.31 -10.00 2.39
CA ILE A 35 -0.23 -9.45 1.03
C ILE A 35 0.23 -10.52 0.05
N GLY A 36 1.26 -11.28 0.41
CA GLY A 36 1.76 -12.40 -0.38
C GLY A 36 3.28 -12.43 -0.48
N ASP A 37 3.82 -13.61 -0.69
CA ASP A 37 5.24 -13.81 -0.90
C ASP A 37 5.60 -13.49 -2.36
N ARG A 38 6.43 -12.47 -2.55
CA ARG A 38 6.91 -12.07 -3.89
C ARG A 38 8.04 -12.98 -4.39
N GLN A 39 8.57 -13.86 -3.53
CA GLN A 39 9.71 -14.75 -3.85
C GLN A 39 10.96 -14.01 -4.31
N ILE A 40 11.15 -12.79 -3.83
CA ILE A 40 12.29 -11.92 -4.12
C ILE A 40 13.16 -11.87 -2.87
N ARG A 41 14.41 -12.37 -2.98
CA ARG A 41 15.30 -12.53 -1.83
C ARG A 41 16.65 -11.83 -2.00
N THR A 42 16.92 -11.27 -3.18
CA THR A 42 18.18 -10.59 -3.47
C THR A 42 17.94 -9.15 -3.91
N LEU A 43 18.93 -8.31 -3.71
CA LEU A 43 18.85 -6.90 -4.13
C LEU A 43 18.69 -6.78 -5.65
N ASP A 44 19.44 -7.57 -6.43
CA ASP A 44 19.35 -7.54 -7.89
C ASP A 44 17.96 -7.93 -8.39
N ALA A 45 17.35 -8.96 -7.78
CA ALA A 45 15.98 -9.37 -8.10
C ALA A 45 14.97 -8.26 -7.72
N CYS A 46 15.20 -7.55 -6.61
CA CYS A 46 14.34 -6.45 -6.19
C CYS A 46 14.46 -5.24 -7.13
N VAL A 47 15.65 -4.92 -7.60
CA VAL A 47 15.85 -3.87 -8.62
C VAL A 47 15.04 -4.21 -9.87
N LYS A 48 15.15 -5.44 -10.38
CA LYS A 48 14.37 -5.89 -11.54
C LYS A 48 12.86 -5.79 -11.29
N TYR A 49 12.40 -6.18 -10.12
CA TYR A 49 11.00 -6.06 -9.72
C TYR A 49 10.52 -4.60 -9.75
N LEU A 50 11.34 -3.67 -9.26
CA LEU A 50 11.00 -2.24 -9.31
C LEU A 50 11.03 -1.68 -10.73
N GLU A 51 11.99 -2.10 -11.57
CA GLU A 51 12.02 -1.72 -12.99
C GLU A 51 10.74 -2.14 -13.71
N ASP A 52 10.30 -3.38 -13.52
CA ASP A 52 9.07 -3.90 -14.12
C ASP A 52 7.83 -3.16 -13.58
N MET A 53 7.80 -2.87 -12.28
CA MET A 53 6.71 -2.10 -11.66
C MET A 53 6.61 -0.68 -12.23
N LEU A 54 7.73 0.01 -12.38
CA LEU A 54 7.77 1.40 -12.83
C LEU A 54 7.32 1.56 -14.30
N THR A 55 7.39 0.50 -15.08
CA THR A 55 6.91 0.49 -16.47
C THR A 55 5.45 0.05 -16.60
N ASN A 56 4.84 -0.45 -15.52
CA ASN A 56 3.45 -0.92 -15.53
C ASN A 56 2.47 0.23 -15.22
N PRO A 57 1.63 0.67 -16.19
CA PRO A 57 0.71 1.79 -15.96
C PRO A 57 -0.42 1.48 -14.96
N ASN A 58 -0.62 0.21 -14.62
CA ASN A 58 -1.64 -0.24 -13.68
C ASN A 58 -1.18 -0.26 -12.22
N ILE A 59 0.07 0.10 -11.96
CA ILE A 59 0.66 0.03 -10.61
C ILE A 59 1.33 1.36 -10.30
N THR A 60 0.97 1.93 -9.16
CA THR A 60 1.62 3.13 -8.65
C THR A 60 1.90 2.97 -7.16
N TYR A 61 3.13 3.22 -6.76
CA TYR A 61 3.57 3.14 -5.37
C TYR A 61 4.11 4.49 -4.91
N TRP A 62 3.70 4.90 -3.72
CA TRP A 62 4.31 6.01 -2.96
C TRP A 62 5.07 5.45 -1.78
N VAL A 63 6.31 5.87 -1.63
CA VAL A 63 7.09 5.60 -0.41
C VAL A 63 6.62 6.57 0.66
N ILE A 64 6.31 6.05 1.82
CA ILE A 64 6.04 6.84 3.03
C ILE A 64 7.38 7.02 3.75
N GLU A 65 7.79 8.25 3.97
CA GLU A 65 9.01 8.55 4.74
C GLU A 65 8.75 9.58 5.82
N LEU A 66 9.55 9.52 6.88
CA LEU A 66 9.49 10.50 7.96
C LEU A 66 10.00 11.86 7.48
N ASN A 67 9.26 12.94 7.78
CA ASN A 67 9.65 14.28 7.37
C ASN A 67 11.03 14.70 7.88
N GLN A 68 11.35 14.36 9.13
CA GLN A 68 12.56 14.82 9.78
C GLN A 68 13.82 14.11 9.30
N THR A 69 13.75 12.79 9.16
CA THR A 69 14.93 11.95 8.87
C THR A 69 14.98 11.43 7.45
N LYS A 70 13.89 11.60 6.69
CA LYS A 70 13.72 11.01 5.36
C LYS A 70 13.88 9.49 5.34
N THR A 71 13.61 8.86 6.49
CA THR A 71 13.64 7.39 6.62
C THR A 71 12.38 6.80 6.00
N PRO A 72 12.49 5.87 5.02
CA PRO A 72 11.35 5.17 4.48
C PRO A 72 10.78 4.19 5.51
N VAL A 73 9.48 4.24 5.73
CA VAL A 73 8.79 3.44 6.75
C VAL A 73 7.75 2.49 6.16
N GLY A 74 7.30 2.74 4.95
CA GLY A 74 6.28 1.95 4.30
C GLY A 74 5.92 2.45 2.91
N VAL A 75 4.81 1.93 2.39
CA VAL A 75 4.28 2.33 1.09
C VAL A 75 2.76 2.49 1.14
N VAL A 76 2.25 3.38 0.30
CA VAL A 76 0.85 3.39 -0.15
C VAL A 76 0.85 2.97 -1.61
N THR A 77 -0.07 2.10 -1.98
CA THR A 77 -0.16 1.53 -3.32
C THR A 77 -1.51 1.83 -3.97
N TRP A 78 -1.50 1.97 -5.28
CA TRP A 78 -2.70 2.06 -6.09
C TRP A 78 -2.54 1.12 -7.28
N VAL A 79 -3.44 0.14 -7.36
CA VAL A 79 -3.29 -0.96 -8.31
C VAL A 79 -4.61 -1.20 -9.03
N LYS A 80 -4.58 -1.23 -10.35
CA LYS A 80 -5.69 -1.64 -11.19
C LYS A 80 -5.57 -3.13 -11.47
N ARG A 81 -6.52 -3.90 -10.95
CA ARG A 81 -6.55 -5.37 -11.09
C ARG A 81 -7.66 -5.80 -12.02
N ASP A 82 -7.43 -6.88 -12.79
CA ASP A 82 -8.38 -7.38 -13.76
C ASP A 82 -9.69 -7.87 -13.11
N PHE A 83 -9.63 -8.38 -11.89
CA PHE A 83 -10.80 -8.91 -11.17
C PHE A 83 -11.55 -7.88 -10.32
N LEU A 84 -11.13 -6.60 -10.34
CA LEU A 84 -11.81 -5.52 -9.63
C LEU A 84 -12.36 -4.47 -10.60
N PRO A 85 -13.56 -3.90 -10.32
CA PRO A 85 -14.18 -2.91 -11.20
C PRO A 85 -13.52 -1.53 -11.14
N ALA A 86 -12.69 -1.26 -10.14
CA ALA A 86 -11.94 -0.01 -9.96
C ALA A 86 -10.61 -0.30 -9.29
N PRO A 87 -9.64 0.64 -9.35
CA PRO A 87 -8.37 0.46 -8.67
C PRO A 87 -8.51 0.35 -7.16
N ASP A 88 -7.63 -0.43 -6.54
CA ASP A 88 -7.57 -0.57 -5.10
C ASP A 88 -6.36 0.12 -4.48
N MET A 89 -6.59 0.73 -3.34
CA MET A 89 -5.58 1.28 -2.46
C MET A 89 -5.09 0.17 -1.51
N GLY A 90 -3.78 0.08 -1.33
CA GLY A 90 -3.16 -0.74 -0.33
C GLY A 90 -2.12 0.05 0.47
N TYR A 91 -1.64 -0.54 1.54
CA TYR A 91 -0.53 -0.02 2.32
C TYR A 91 0.28 -1.15 2.95
N ALA A 92 1.52 -0.87 3.25
CA ALA A 92 2.36 -1.74 4.07
C ALA A 92 3.37 -0.89 4.84
N LEU A 93 3.65 -1.28 6.08
CA LEU A 93 4.66 -0.64 6.92
C LEU A 93 5.72 -1.66 7.35
N LEU A 94 6.94 -1.18 7.57
CA LEU A 94 7.93 -1.95 8.30
C LEU A 94 7.43 -2.15 9.74
N PRO A 95 7.64 -3.34 10.35
CA PRO A 95 7.10 -3.66 11.67
C PRO A 95 7.45 -2.66 12.77
N GLU A 96 8.68 -2.12 12.75
CA GLU A 96 9.14 -1.14 13.75
C GLU A 96 8.39 0.19 13.71
N PHE A 97 7.63 0.46 12.65
CA PHE A 97 6.85 1.69 12.49
C PHE A 97 5.34 1.47 12.62
N GLU A 98 4.90 0.26 12.88
CA GLU A 98 3.50 -0.04 13.16
C GLU A 98 3.06 0.51 14.52
N GLY A 99 1.74 0.69 14.70
CA GLY A 99 1.16 1.14 15.96
C GLY A 99 1.39 2.61 16.32
N LYS A 100 1.86 3.42 15.38
CA LYS A 100 2.15 4.86 15.56
C LYS A 100 1.20 5.78 14.80
N GLY A 101 0.24 5.23 14.09
CA GLY A 101 -0.73 5.98 13.30
C GLY A 101 -0.23 6.42 11.92
N TYR A 102 0.92 5.96 11.48
CA TYR A 102 1.49 6.35 10.19
C TYR A 102 0.67 5.85 9.00
N ALA A 103 0.17 4.61 9.05
CA ALA A 103 -0.65 4.08 7.97
C ALA A 103 -1.93 4.90 7.78
N PHE A 104 -2.58 5.29 8.87
CA PHE A 104 -3.78 6.15 8.83
C PHE A 104 -3.47 7.53 8.26
N GLU A 105 -2.41 8.18 8.77
CA GLU A 105 -2.01 9.52 8.33
C GLU A 105 -1.66 9.55 6.84
N ALA A 106 -0.86 8.59 6.38
CA ALA A 106 -0.47 8.47 4.99
C ALA A 106 -1.66 8.17 4.07
N SER A 107 -2.48 7.18 4.41
CA SER A 107 -3.64 6.78 3.61
C SER A 107 -4.69 7.87 3.52
N LYS A 108 -4.94 8.59 4.62
CA LYS A 108 -5.86 9.72 4.63
C LYS A 108 -5.40 10.85 3.70
N ALA A 109 -4.12 11.19 3.74
CA ALA A 109 -3.55 12.20 2.87
C ALA A 109 -3.58 11.78 1.40
N TRP A 110 -3.28 10.51 1.13
CA TRP A 110 -3.34 9.96 -0.22
C TRP A 110 -4.78 9.97 -0.77
N LEU A 111 -5.77 9.60 0.04
CA LEU A 111 -7.19 9.65 -0.35
C LEU A 111 -7.64 11.08 -0.67
N ALA A 112 -7.22 12.06 0.12
CA ALA A 112 -7.51 13.46 -0.15
C ALA A 112 -6.92 13.92 -1.49
N TYR A 113 -5.69 13.51 -1.80
CA TYR A 113 -5.06 13.76 -3.08
C TYR A 113 -5.81 13.11 -4.25
N GLN A 114 -6.33 11.88 -4.09
CA GLN A 114 -7.09 11.18 -5.13
C GLN A 114 -8.49 11.76 -5.38
N LYS A 115 -9.11 12.39 -4.38
CA LYS A 115 -10.43 13.03 -4.56
C LYS A 115 -10.46 14.10 -5.65
N GLU A 116 -9.34 14.72 -5.93
CA GLU A 116 -9.22 15.68 -7.04
C GLU A 116 -9.47 15.02 -8.40
N GLY A 117 -9.24 13.70 -8.52
CA GLY A 117 -9.48 12.93 -9.75
C GLY A 117 -10.88 12.34 -9.88
N ASN A 118 -11.72 12.41 -8.84
CA ASN A 118 -13.08 11.85 -8.80
C ASN A 118 -13.16 10.38 -9.24
N ILE A 119 -12.17 9.58 -8.85
CA ILE A 119 -12.06 8.15 -9.17
C ILE A 119 -12.50 7.33 -7.96
N PRO A 120 -13.40 6.35 -8.11
CA PRO A 120 -13.74 5.42 -7.04
C PRO A 120 -12.49 4.66 -6.57
N VAL A 121 -12.34 4.49 -5.26
CA VAL A 121 -11.20 3.77 -4.67
C VAL A 121 -11.72 2.55 -3.92
N LEU A 122 -11.22 1.39 -4.28
CA LEU A 122 -11.46 0.15 -3.56
C LEU A 122 -10.32 -0.16 -2.61
N ALA A 123 -10.55 -1.10 -1.70
CA ALA A 123 -9.50 -1.73 -0.91
C ALA A 123 -9.87 -3.18 -0.67
N ILE A 124 -8.88 -4.06 -0.69
CA ILE A 124 -9.06 -5.48 -0.38
C ILE A 124 -8.12 -5.88 0.75
N CYS A 125 -8.60 -6.76 1.63
CA CYS A 125 -7.74 -7.36 2.64
C CYS A 125 -8.27 -8.76 3.01
N GLN A 126 -7.42 -9.57 3.61
CA GLN A 126 -7.87 -10.85 4.16
C GLN A 126 -8.85 -10.61 5.31
N ALA A 127 -9.86 -11.46 5.42
CA ALA A 127 -10.94 -11.31 6.42
C ALA A 127 -10.43 -11.40 7.87
N ASP A 128 -9.28 -12.03 8.09
CA ASP A 128 -8.62 -12.14 9.40
C ASP A 128 -7.57 -11.06 9.68
N ASN A 129 -7.36 -10.12 8.74
CA ASN A 129 -6.47 -8.99 8.94
C ASN A 129 -7.17 -7.87 9.71
N SER A 130 -7.27 -8.03 11.03
CA SER A 130 -8.02 -7.11 11.90
C SER A 130 -7.45 -5.69 11.90
N ALA A 131 -6.14 -5.52 11.80
CA ALA A 131 -5.49 -4.22 11.74
C ALA A 131 -5.90 -3.44 10.47
N SER A 132 -5.91 -4.12 9.33
CA SER A 132 -6.33 -3.54 8.05
C SER A 132 -7.82 -3.17 8.06
N ILE A 133 -8.66 -4.04 8.58
CA ILE A 133 -10.11 -3.80 8.71
C ILE A 133 -10.38 -2.55 9.56
N LYS A 134 -9.72 -2.42 10.71
CA LYS A 134 -9.86 -1.25 11.58
C LYS A 134 -9.43 0.04 10.88
N LEU A 135 -8.30 -0.03 10.17
CA LEU A 135 -7.80 1.13 9.42
C LEU A 135 -8.77 1.55 8.32
N LEU A 136 -9.26 0.61 7.52
CA LEU A 136 -10.20 0.90 6.44
C LEU A 136 -11.49 1.52 6.96
N LYS A 137 -12.04 1.01 8.06
CA LYS A 137 -13.21 1.60 8.71
C LYS A 137 -12.94 3.03 9.21
N LYS A 138 -11.78 3.25 9.81
CA LYS A 138 -11.37 4.58 10.28
C LYS A 138 -11.20 5.57 9.13
N LEU A 139 -10.84 5.09 7.94
CA LEU A 139 -10.75 5.87 6.71
C LEU A 139 -12.09 6.05 6.00
N ALA A 140 -13.20 5.61 6.59
CA ALA A 140 -14.54 5.65 6.04
C ALA A 140 -14.76 4.76 4.79
N PHE A 141 -14.01 3.68 4.68
CA PHE A 141 -14.33 2.62 3.73
C PHE A 141 -15.50 1.78 4.25
N GLU A 142 -16.37 1.36 3.34
CA GLU A 142 -17.51 0.48 3.62
C GLU A 142 -17.32 -0.89 2.99
N LEU A 143 -17.64 -1.94 3.74
CA LEU A 143 -17.59 -3.32 3.23
C LEU A 143 -18.69 -3.51 2.18
N GLU A 144 -18.29 -3.92 0.96
CA GLU A 144 -19.21 -4.17 -0.14
C GLU A 144 -19.49 -5.66 -0.35
N SER A 145 -18.45 -6.49 -0.31
CA SER A 145 -18.54 -7.91 -0.62
C SER A 145 -17.37 -8.70 -0.05
N THR A 146 -17.51 -10.02 -0.13
CA THR A 146 -16.45 -10.97 0.19
C THR A 146 -16.20 -11.86 -1.02
N PHE A 147 -14.98 -12.37 -1.14
CA PHE A 147 -14.59 -13.30 -2.20
C PHE A 147 -13.42 -14.16 -1.74
N GLU A 148 -13.17 -15.25 -2.44
CA GLU A 148 -12.02 -16.10 -2.19
C GLU A 148 -10.91 -15.82 -3.20
N LYS A 149 -9.67 -15.79 -2.71
CA LYS A 149 -8.47 -15.62 -3.51
C LYS A 149 -7.31 -16.35 -2.86
N ASP A 150 -6.63 -17.21 -3.62
CA ASP A 150 -5.45 -17.97 -3.17
C ASP A 150 -5.69 -18.72 -1.85
N GLY A 151 -6.89 -19.29 -1.67
CA GLY A 151 -7.27 -20.03 -0.46
C GLY A 151 -7.65 -19.17 0.76
N HIS A 152 -7.75 -17.86 0.60
CA HIS A 152 -8.13 -16.92 1.66
C HIS A 152 -9.47 -16.26 1.38
N LEU A 153 -10.28 -16.11 2.45
CA LEU A 153 -11.45 -15.24 2.40
C LEU A 153 -10.98 -13.77 2.41
N MET A 154 -11.41 -13.02 1.41
CA MET A 154 -11.08 -11.62 1.22
C MET A 154 -12.30 -10.73 1.45
N HIS A 155 -12.08 -9.57 2.01
CA HIS A 155 -13.05 -8.49 2.08
C HIS A 155 -12.74 -7.44 1.03
N ARG A 156 -13.77 -6.95 0.34
CA ARG A 156 -13.69 -5.80 -0.55
C ARG A 156 -14.43 -4.62 0.04
N TYR A 157 -13.74 -3.51 0.15
CA TYR A 157 -14.26 -2.24 0.65
C TYR A 157 -14.28 -1.19 -0.45
N SER A 158 -15.17 -0.21 -0.33
CA SER A 158 -15.19 0.98 -1.20
C SER A 158 -15.13 2.26 -0.39
N HIS A 159 -14.50 3.27 -0.98
CA HIS A 159 -14.46 4.64 -0.48
C HIS A 159 -15.11 5.56 -1.49
N GLN A 160 -16.04 6.38 -1.04
CA GLN A 160 -16.78 7.35 -1.87
C GLN A 160 -16.29 8.78 -1.65
#